data_46f7f93696b59cefa62fe4b21d314e00
#
_entry.id   46f7f93696b59cefa62fe4b21d314e00
#
_cell.length_a   1.000
_cell.length_b   1.000
_cell.length_c   1.000
_cell.angle_alpha   90.00
_cell.angle_beta   90.00
_cell.angle_gamma   90.00
#
_symmetry.space_group_name_H-M   'P 1'
#
loop_
_entity.id
_entity.type
_entity.pdbx_description
1 polymer ?
#
loop_
_entity_poly.entity_id
_entity_poly.type
_entity_poly.pdbx_seq_one_letter_code
_entity_poly.pdbx_strand_id
1 'polypeptide(L)'
;MIKTEKLSMLFTTEEVQTKALNEVTLHVEQGEFVAIMGPSGCGKSTLLNILGTLDSPTSGSYFFEGKQVDKMNENQLTALRKNNLGFIFQSFNLIDELTVYENVELPLVYMGIKTAQRKEKVNKVLEKVNLLHRANHYPQQLSGGQQQRVA
;
A
#
# COMPACT_ATOMS: atom_id res chain seq x y z
N MET A 1 9.82 9.88 7.65
CA MET A 1 8.99 10.89 8.33
C MET A 1 7.81 11.27 7.45
N ILE A 2 6.61 11.22 7.99
CA ILE A 2 5.35 11.59 7.32
C ILE A 2 4.77 12.80 8.04
N LYS A 3 4.31 13.81 7.29
CA LYS A 3 3.65 14.98 7.88
C LYS A 3 2.46 15.39 7.02
N THR A 4 1.31 15.62 7.62
CA THR A 4 0.15 16.22 6.96
C THR A 4 -0.24 17.52 7.65
N GLU A 5 -0.72 18.48 6.89
CA GLU A 5 -1.19 19.77 7.40
C GLU A 5 -2.59 20.04 6.84
N LYS A 6 -3.59 20.05 7.72
CA LYS A 6 -5.01 20.32 7.41
C LYS A 6 -5.51 19.50 6.21
N LEU A 7 -5.12 18.22 6.13
CA LEU A 7 -5.47 17.33 5.05
C LEU A 7 -6.97 17.06 5.04
N SER A 8 -7.63 17.33 3.93
CA SER A 8 -9.07 17.11 3.77
C SER A 8 -9.37 16.32 2.52
N MET A 9 -10.41 15.50 2.58
CA MET A 9 -10.89 14.71 1.46
C MET A 9 -12.41 14.80 1.36
N LEU A 10 -12.89 15.28 0.20
CA LEU A 10 -14.29 15.37 -0.15
C LEU A 10 -14.59 14.42 -1.30
N PHE A 11 -15.51 13.51 -1.10
CA PHE A 11 -16.11 12.74 -2.18
C PHE A 11 -17.40 13.42 -2.60
N THR A 12 -17.50 13.78 -3.88
CA THR A 12 -18.69 14.43 -4.44
C THR A 12 -19.32 13.47 -5.44
N THR A 13 -20.58 13.11 -5.21
CA THR A 13 -21.48 12.49 -6.19
C THR A 13 -22.47 13.53 -6.66
N GLU A 14 -23.27 13.21 -7.67
CA GLU A 14 -24.29 14.15 -8.21
C GLU A 14 -25.26 14.68 -7.14
N GLU A 15 -25.52 13.89 -6.08
CA GLU A 15 -26.53 14.22 -5.07
C GLU A 15 -25.95 14.52 -3.68
N VAL A 16 -24.73 14.04 -3.36
CA VAL A 16 -24.20 14.10 -1.98
C VAL A 16 -22.72 14.45 -1.97
N GLN A 17 -22.34 15.33 -1.05
CA GLN A 17 -20.96 15.56 -0.68
C GLN A 17 -20.66 14.88 0.66
N THR A 18 -19.68 13.99 0.67
CA THR A 18 -19.21 13.32 1.88
C THR A 18 -17.79 13.78 2.23
N LYS A 19 -17.64 14.41 3.37
CA LYS A 19 -16.34 14.82 3.90
C LYS A 19 -15.71 13.64 4.64
N ALA A 20 -14.85 12.89 3.97
CA ALA A 20 -14.19 11.72 4.54
C ALA A 20 -13.02 12.09 5.46
N LEU A 21 -12.32 13.19 5.17
CA LEU A 21 -11.29 13.76 6.05
C LEU A 21 -11.53 15.25 6.23
N ASN A 22 -11.35 15.73 7.45
CA ASN A 22 -11.56 17.13 7.83
C ASN A 22 -10.32 17.69 8.54
N GLU A 23 -9.48 18.40 7.83
CA GLU A 23 -8.31 19.12 8.35
C GLU A 23 -7.39 18.27 9.25
N VAL A 24 -7.12 17.03 8.82
CA VAL A 24 -6.28 16.10 9.57
C VAL A 24 -4.83 16.57 9.53
N THR A 25 -4.27 16.84 10.71
CA THR A 25 -2.84 17.13 10.88
C THR A 25 -2.21 15.99 11.65
N LEU A 26 -1.21 15.35 11.06
CA LEU A 26 -0.51 14.19 11.58
C LEU A 26 0.99 14.38 11.38
N HIS A 27 1.77 13.89 12.33
CA HIS A 27 3.22 13.80 12.22
C HIS A 27 3.65 12.41 12.68
N VAL A 28 4.42 11.70 11.84
CA VAL A 28 4.98 10.39 12.15
C VAL A 28 6.47 10.42 11.91
N GLU A 29 7.24 10.13 12.94
CA GLU A 29 8.70 10.11 12.89
C GLU A 29 9.23 8.80 12.28
N GLN A 30 10.50 8.80 11.95
CA GLN A 30 11.17 7.59 11.47
C GLN A 30 11.27 6.55 12.60
N GLY A 31 10.87 5.31 12.29
CA GLY A 31 10.88 4.20 13.26
C GLY A 31 9.66 4.16 14.18
N GLU A 32 8.74 5.09 14.05
CA GLU A 32 7.50 5.13 14.84
C GLU A 32 6.48 4.11 14.33
N PHE A 33 5.76 3.50 15.26
CA PHE A 33 4.61 2.65 14.99
C PHE A 33 3.33 3.38 15.41
N VAL A 34 2.43 3.65 14.47
CA VAL A 34 1.21 4.42 14.68
C VAL A 34 -0.01 3.56 14.39
N ALA A 35 -0.97 3.54 15.31
CA ALA A 35 -2.27 2.91 15.12
C ALA A 35 -3.36 3.97 14.90
N ILE A 36 -4.09 3.88 13.77
CA ILE A 36 -5.24 4.74 13.47
C ILE A 36 -6.52 3.99 13.83
N MET A 37 -7.22 4.46 14.86
CA MET A 37 -8.43 3.83 15.38
C MET A 37 -9.65 4.73 15.22
N GLY A 38 -10.84 4.11 15.21
CA GLY A 38 -12.13 4.82 15.13
C GLY A 38 -13.24 3.93 14.56
N PRO A 39 -14.49 4.36 14.61
CA PRO A 39 -15.64 3.61 14.10
C PRO A 39 -15.57 3.36 12.59
N SER A 40 -16.41 2.45 12.08
CA SER A 40 -16.53 2.25 10.62
C SER A 40 -16.97 3.54 9.93
N GLY A 41 -16.41 3.82 8.75
CA GLY A 41 -16.75 5.02 7.97
C GLY A 41 -16.08 6.33 8.42
N CYS A 42 -15.27 6.36 9.48
CA CYS A 42 -14.63 7.61 9.95
C CYS A 42 -13.38 8.05 9.16
N GLY A 43 -13.13 7.49 7.97
CA GLY A 43 -12.06 7.95 7.10
C GLY A 43 -10.69 7.30 7.27
N LYS A 44 -10.52 6.24 8.09
CA LYS A 44 -9.23 5.57 8.33
C LYS A 44 -8.57 5.06 7.03
N SER A 45 -9.34 4.32 6.23
CA SER A 45 -8.85 3.79 4.95
C SER A 45 -8.54 4.90 3.95
N THR A 46 -9.37 5.97 3.94
CA THR A 46 -9.12 7.15 3.11
C THR A 46 -7.80 7.83 3.49
N LEU A 47 -7.54 8.00 4.79
CA LEU A 47 -6.27 8.56 5.25
C LEU A 47 -5.10 7.66 4.85
N LEU A 48 -5.19 6.36 5.07
CA LEU A 48 -4.14 5.41 4.68
C LEU A 48 -3.89 5.39 3.17
N ASN A 49 -4.94 5.48 2.33
CA ASN A 49 -4.80 5.57 0.88
C ASN A 49 -4.04 6.84 0.46
N ILE A 50 -4.36 7.99 1.08
CA ILE A 50 -3.64 9.24 0.78
C ILE A 50 -2.19 9.16 1.26
N LEU A 51 -1.94 8.66 2.47
CA LEU A 51 -0.58 8.46 2.98
C LEU A 51 0.21 7.46 2.11
N GLY A 52 -0.48 6.47 1.56
CA GLY A 52 0.05 5.51 0.60
C GLY A 52 0.16 6.05 -0.83
N THR A 53 -0.25 7.28 -1.09
CA THR A 53 -0.28 7.90 -2.43
C THR A 53 -1.14 7.15 -3.46
N LEU A 54 -2.15 6.40 -2.99
CA LEU A 54 -3.16 5.75 -3.83
C LEU A 54 -4.30 6.71 -4.19
N ASP A 55 -4.55 7.71 -3.32
CA ASP A 55 -5.51 8.78 -3.50
C ASP A 55 -4.83 10.14 -3.29
N SER A 56 -5.39 11.20 -3.88
CA SER A 56 -4.93 12.57 -3.68
C SER A 56 -5.91 13.33 -2.78
N PRO A 57 -5.43 14.14 -1.83
CA PRO A 57 -6.32 14.93 -0.99
C PRO A 57 -7.00 16.04 -1.80
N THR A 58 -8.21 16.44 -1.38
CA THR A 58 -8.91 17.59 -1.98
C THR A 58 -8.27 18.91 -1.57
N SER A 59 -7.74 19.00 -0.35
CA SER A 59 -7.02 20.17 0.17
C SER A 59 -6.10 19.82 1.33
N GLY A 60 -5.25 20.75 1.73
CA GLY A 60 -4.20 20.55 2.70
C GLY A 60 -2.90 20.14 2.05
N SER A 61 -1.91 19.79 2.85
CA SER A 61 -0.59 19.40 2.36
C SER A 61 -0.13 18.08 2.96
N TYR A 62 0.57 17.29 2.12
CA TYR A 62 1.18 16.03 2.54
C TYR A 62 2.68 16.03 2.21
N PHE A 63 3.50 15.73 3.20
CA PHE A 63 4.95 15.64 3.07
C PHE A 63 5.45 14.24 3.44
N PHE A 64 6.29 13.67 2.58
CA PHE A 64 7.03 12.44 2.81
C PHE A 64 8.53 12.73 2.73
N GLU A 65 9.26 12.48 3.82
CA GLU A 65 10.69 12.80 3.95
C GLU A 65 11.04 14.24 3.52
N GLY A 66 10.20 15.20 3.92
CA GLY A 66 10.36 16.62 3.62
C GLY A 66 9.96 17.03 2.20
N LYS A 67 9.59 16.11 1.32
CA LYS A 67 9.11 16.40 -0.03
C LYS A 67 7.60 16.54 -0.03
N GLN A 68 7.08 17.58 -0.65
CA GLN A 68 5.64 17.79 -0.78
C GLN A 68 5.05 16.86 -1.83
N VAL A 69 4.21 15.92 -1.38
CA VAL A 69 3.67 14.81 -2.17
C VAL A 69 2.40 15.20 -2.92
N ASP A 70 1.55 16.02 -2.33
CA ASP A 70 0.27 16.48 -2.91
C ASP A 70 0.43 17.29 -4.22
N LYS A 71 1.65 17.73 -4.53
CA LYS A 71 1.98 18.43 -5.79
C LYS A 71 2.73 17.58 -6.81
N MET A 72 2.99 16.30 -6.49
CA MET A 72 3.70 15.39 -7.39
C MET A 72 2.79 14.93 -8.54
N ASN A 73 3.38 14.74 -9.72
CA ASN A 73 2.70 14.08 -10.84
C ASN A 73 2.71 12.56 -10.66
N GLU A 74 1.91 11.86 -11.48
CA GLU A 74 1.74 10.39 -11.35
C GLU A 74 3.05 9.62 -11.50
N ASN A 75 3.97 10.05 -12.35
CA ASN A 75 5.28 9.40 -12.50
C ASN A 75 6.12 9.51 -11.22
N GLN A 76 6.08 10.67 -10.56
CA GLN A 76 6.78 10.91 -9.30
C GLN A 76 6.15 10.11 -8.15
N LEU A 77 4.81 10.05 -8.08
CA LEU A 77 4.07 9.25 -7.10
C LEU A 77 4.36 7.76 -7.28
N THR A 78 4.38 7.26 -8.53
CA THR A 78 4.74 5.88 -8.85
C THR A 78 6.17 5.56 -8.42
N ALA A 79 7.13 6.46 -8.66
CA ALA A 79 8.51 6.27 -8.22
C ALA A 79 8.63 6.27 -6.68
N LEU A 80 7.84 7.10 -6.00
CA LEU A 80 7.79 7.15 -4.54
C LEU A 80 7.22 5.85 -3.97
N ARG A 81 6.06 5.38 -4.46
CA ARG A 81 5.46 4.09 -4.07
C ARG A 81 6.46 2.94 -4.25
N LYS A 82 7.02 2.82 -5.45
CA LYS A 82 7.93 1.73 -5.82
C LYS A 82 9.13 1.58 -4.89
N ASN A 83 9.67 2.68 -4.38
CA ASN A 83 10.93 2.69 -3.67
C ASN A 83 10.78 2.81 -2.14
N ASN A 84 9.65 3.31 -1.65
CA ASN A 84 9.53 3.72 -0.24
C ASN A 84 8.32 3.16 0.48
N LEU A 85 7.30 2.67 -0.21
CA LEU A 85 6.04 2.26 0.40
C LEU A 85 5.79 0.77 0.20
N GLY A 86 5.30 0.11 1.23
CA GLY A 86 4.76 -1.24 1.18
C GLY A 86 3.35 -1.25 1.74
N PHE A 87 2.47 -2.03 1.13
CA PHE A 87 1.08 -2.15 1.54
C PHE A 87 0.78 -3.58 2.00
N ILE A 88 0.04 -3.70 3.07
CA ILE A 88 -0.60 -4.95 3.49
C ILE A 88 -2.10 -4.70 3.47
N PHE A 89 -2.80 -5.26 2.48
CA PHE A 89 -4.23 -5.06 2.30
C PHE A 89 -5.06 -6.05 3.11
N GLN A 90 -6.23 -5.63 3.56
CA GLN A 90 -7.17 -6.48 4.28
C GLN A 90 -7.74 -7.59 3.37
N SER A 91 -7.91 -7.33 2.08
CA SER A 91 -8.44 -8.25 1.06
C SER A 91 -7.36 -8.97 0.26
N PHE A 92 -6.14 -9.04 0.79
CA PHE A 92 -4.96 -9.69 0.22
C PHE A 92 -4.49 -9.12 -1.12
N ASN A 93 -5.38 -8.76 -2.04
CA ASN A 93 -5.11 -8.21 -3.38
C ASN A 93 -4.17 -9.08 -4.23
N LEU A 94 -4.27 -10.40 -4.06
CA LEU A 94 -3.56 -11.35 -4.90
C LEU A 94 -4.25 -11.48 -6.26
N ILE A 95 -3.47 -11.72 -7.29
CA ILE A 95 -3.96 -12.00 -8.64
C ILE A 95 -4.25 -13.49 -8.74
N ASP A 96 -5.52 -13.86 -8.90
CA ASP A 96 -6.00 -15.24 -8.83
C ASP A 96 -5.47 -16.14 -9.96
N GLU A 97 -5.13 -15.54 -11.10
CA GLU A 97 -4.57 -16.23 -12.27
C GLU A 97 -3.06 -16.48 -12.16
N LEU A 98 -2.41 -15.92 -11.17
CA LEU A 98 -0.99 -16.09 -10.89
C LEU A 98 -0.78 -17.07 -9.73
N THR A 99 0.26 -17.86 -9.82
CA THR A 99 0.72 -18.70 -8.70
C THR A 99 1.21 -17.84 -7.53
N VAL A 100 1.38 -18.45 -6.36
CA VAL A 100 2.00 -17.82 -5.19
C VAL A 100 3.38 -17.23 -5.53
N TYR A 101 4.20 -18.01 -6.27
CA TYR A 101 5.50 -17.55 -6.72
C TYR A 101 5.40 -16.29 -7.60
N GLU A 102 4.51 -16.30 -8.59
CA GLU A 102 4.33 -15.20 -9.54
C GLU A 102 3.76 -13.94 -8.86
N ASN A 103 2.83 -14.09 -7.91
CA ASN A 103 2.34 -12.96 -7.12
C ASN A 103 3.48 -12.26 -6.34
N VAL A 104 4.36 -13.04 -5.70
CA VAL A 104 5.53 -12.50 -4.95
C VAL A 104 6.60 -11.97 -5.90
N GLU A 105 6.75 -12.55 -7.11
CA GLU A 105 7.71 -12.11 -8.11
C GLU A 105 7.31 -10.78 -8.78
N LEU A 106 6.02 -10.54 -8.92
CA LEU A 106 5.47 -9.44 -9.72
C LEU A 106 6.06 -8.06 -9.39
N PRO A 107 6.18 -7.61 -8.12
CA PRO A 107 6.82 -6.35 -7.79
C PRO A 107 8.27 -6.26 -8.28
N LEU A 108 9.01 -7.37 -8.21
CA LEU A 108 10.41 -7.43 -8.64
C LEU A 108 10.55 -7.32 -10.17
N VAL A 109 9.54 -7.80 -10.91
CA VAL A 109 9.44 -7.61 -12.37
C VAL A 109 9.29 -6.13 -12.70
N TYR A 110 8.37 -5.44 -12.04
CA TYR A 110 8.17 -3.98 -12.21
C TYR A 110 9.39 -3.16 -11.78
N MET A 111 10.17 -3.66 -10.83
CA MET A 111 11.45 -3.07 -10.45
C MET A 111 12.56 -3.28 -11.48
N GLY A 112 12.35 -4.10 -12.51
CA GLY A 112 13.35 -4.40 -13.54
C GLY A 112 14.48 -5.32 -13.04
N ILE A 113 14.25 -6.09 -11.96
CA ILE A 113 15.25 -7.00 -11.40
C ILE A 113 15.44 -8.20 -12.34
N LYS A 114 16.69 -8.62 -12.59
CA LYS A 114 17.03 -9.75 -13.45
C LYS A 114 16.44 -11.06 -12.92
N THR A 115 16.01 -11.95 -13.81
CA THR A 115 15.31 -13.21 -13.49
C THR A 115 16.04 -14.08 -12.46
N ALA A 116 17.35 -14.25 -12.58
CA ALA A 116 18.12 -15.04 -11.62
C ALA A 116 18.05 -14.48 -10.18
N GLN A 117 18.13 -13.15 -10.06
CA GLN A 117 18.03 -12.47 -8.77
C GLN A 117 16.59 -12.48 -8.21
N ARG A 118 15.56 -12.42 -9.09
CA ARG A 118 14.16 -12.54 -8.68
C ARG A 118 13.92 -13.89 -8.04
N LYS A 119 14.33 -14.97 -8.71
CA LYS A 119 14.18 -16.34 -8.21
C LYS A 119 14.76 -16.52 -6.80
N GLU A 120 15.96 -16.03 -6.57
CA GLU A 120 16.60 -16.11 -5.25
C GLU A 120 15.82 -15.34 -4.20
N LYS A 121 15.42 -14.10 -4.50
CA LYS A 121 14.65 -13.23 -3.57
C LYS A 121 13.29 -13.80 -3.24
N VAL A 122 12.54 -14.27 -4.24
CA VAL A 122 11.21 -14.88 -4.05
C VAL A 122 11.30 -16.12 -3.18
N ASN A 123 12.21 -17.04 -3.49
CA ASN A 123 12.39 -18.25 -2.69
C ASN A 123 12.72 -17.92 -1.23
N LYS A 124 13.64 -16.98 -1.00
CA LYS A 124 14.02 -16.54 0.34
C LYS A 124 12.86 -15.92 1.12
N VAL A 125 11.99 -15.15 0.46
CA VAL A 125 10.81 -14.57 1.12
C VAL A 125 9.77 -15.65 1.42
N LEU A 126 9.46 -16.53 0.45
CA LEU A 126 8.54 -17.64 0.65
C LEU A 126 8.98 -18.61 1.75
N GLU A 127 10.28 -18.83 1.88
CA GLU A 127 10.87 -19.61 2.96
C GLU A 127 10.63 -18.98 4.33
N LYS A 128 10.88 -17.66 4.45
CA LYS A 128 10.66 -16.90 5.69
C LYS A 128 9.22 -16.95 6.19
N VAL A 129 8.24 -16.97 5.28
CA VAL A 129 6.81 -17.05 5.63
C VAL A 129 6.28 -18.49 5.62
N ASN A 130 7.19 -19.48 5.45
CA ASN A 130 6.88 -20.93 5.43
C ASN A 130 5.86 -21.32 4.35
N LEU A 131 6.03 -20.78 3.13
CA LEU A 131 5.15 -21.02 1.97
C LEU A 131 5.88 -21.48 0.71
N LEU A 132 7.20 -21.76 0.77
CA LEU A 132 7.96 -22.23 -0.38
C LEU A 132 7.37 -23.52 -0.99
N HIS A 133 6.86 -24.43 -0.15
CA HIS A 133 6.19 -25.67 -0.60
C HIS A 133 4.85 -25.42 -1.32
N ARG A 134 4.33 -24.20 -1.25
CA ARG A 134 3.11 -23.74 -1.93
C ARG A 134 3.40 -22.81 -3.13
N ALA A 135 4.64 -22.62 -3.52
CA ALA A 135 5.05 -21.69 -4.56
C ALA A 135 4.26 -21.84 -5.88
N ASN A 136 3.95 -23.07 -6.27
CA ASN A 136 3.22 -23.39 -7.51
C ASN A 136 1.69 -23.48 -7.33
N HIS A 137 1.16 -23.19 -6.14
CA HIS A 137 -0.28 -23.16 -5.90
C HIS A 137 -0.86 -21.79 -6.29
N TYR A 138 -2.15 -21.75 -6.58
CA TYR A 138 -2.90 -20.53 -6.83
C TYR A 138 -3.51 -20.00 -5.52
N PRO A 139 -3.82 -18.68 -5.42
CA PRO A 139 -4.40 -18.08 -4.21
C PRO A 139 -5.61 -18.83 -3.67
N GLN A 140 -6.51 -19.27 -4.56
CA GLN A 140 -7.73 -20.01 -4.21
C GLN A 140 -7.46 -21.37 -3.51
N GLN A 141 -6.26 -21.91 -3.62
CA GLN A 141 -5.84 -23.15 -2.99
C GLN A 141 -5.22 -22.95 -1.60
N LEU A 142 -5.18 -21.70 -1.13
CA LEU A 142 -4.60 -21.30 0.14
C LEU A 142 -5.68 -20.92 1.16
N SER A 143 -5.42 -21.18 2.44
CA SER A 143 -6.22 -20.59 3.51
C SER A 143 -6.03 -19.06 3.57
N GLY A 144 -7.00 -18.33 4.14
CA GLY A 144 -6.92 -16.87 4.26
C GLY A 144 -5.63 -16.40 4.96
N GLY A 145 -5.20 -17.09 6.01
CA GLY A 145 -3.93 -16.79 6.68
C GLY A 145 -2.69 -17.08 5.83
N GLN A 146 -2.76 -18.03 4.89
CA GLN A 146 -1.70 -18.26 3.92
C GLN A 146 -1.69 -17.17 2.85
N GLN A 147 -2.87 -16.78 2.33
CA GLN A 147 -3.01 -15.67 1.38
C GLN A 147 -2.47 -14.36 1.97
N GLN A 148 -2.77 -14.08 3.24
CA GLN A 148 -2.25 -12.89 3.95
C GLN A 148 -0.72 -12.90 4.06
N ARG A 149 -0.09 -14.06 4.16
CA ARG A 149 1.38 -14.16 4.19
C ARG A 149 2.02 -14.06 2.79
N VAL A 150 1.26 -14.28 1.73
CA VAL A 150 1.70 -14.07 0.34
C VAL A 150 1.62 -12.59 -0.03
N ALA A 151 0.56 -11.90 0.42
CA ALA A 151 0.35 -10.47 0.23
C ALA A 151 1.33 -9.62 1.04
#